data_f7be3068d1a94a6d31628c712d728865
#
_entry.id   f7be3068d1a94a6d31628c712d728865
#
_cell.length_a   1.000
_cell.length_b   1.000
_cell.length_c   1.000
_cell.angle_alpha   90.00
_cell.angle_beta   90.00
_cell.angle_gamma   90.00
#
_symmetry.space_group_name_H-M   'P 1'
#
loop_
_entity.id
_entity.type
_entity.pdbx_description
1 polymer ?
#
loop_
_entity_poly.entity_id
_entity_poly.type
_entity_poly.pdbx_seq_one_letter_code
_entity_poly.pdbx_strand_id
1 'polypeptide(L)'
;MRTMSRPLRIAATALAATLMAFGLPTPAAHAQLFGMSEQQEIQIGREVESQVAKTNGFVNDPEKTKYVRTIGLRLARVSERPTLPWTYHIVQDSSVNAFAAPGGFVFVTKGLLPFVKSEDELAFVLGHETTHIAHRHAVDLAQREMQLQLGAALIIRIFFGGDLTAYQLSQIGSALLGAKYSRDKEYEADHYGVIYAKKAGWDPRAAVAFFERLRTLEQKPGVIGTAFASHPPTLDRIKAVRDELRQMGYQVALQPDVAPPQPEPPSGPASSPEPASPPPPQPAPRPAASPYLDR
;
A
#
# COMPACT_ATOMS: atom_id res chain seq x y z
N MET A 1 46.42 -37.59 67.69
CA MET A 1 45.05 -37.92 68.11
C MET A 1 44.13 -37.06 67.18
N ARG A 2 43.49 -37.75 66.27
CA ARG A 2 42.03 -37.94 66.18
C ARG A 2 41.29 -36.59 66.17
N THR A 3 40.43 -36.23 65.23
CA THR A 3 39.42 -36.96 64.38
C THR A 3 38.95 -35.98 63.32
N MET A 4 38.89 -36.33 62.14
CA MET A 4 37.73 -36.60 61.28
C MET A 4 36.49 -35.77 61.55
N SER A 5 36.05 -35.00 60.58
CA SER A 5 34.70 -35.09 60.08
C SER A 5 34.55 -34.52 58.63
N ARG A 6 34.19 -35.37 57.74
CA ARG A 6 33.53 -35.14 56.45
C ARG A 6 32.04 -34.84 56.76
N PRO A 7 31.16 -34.62 55.82
CA PRO A 7 31.13 -33.80 54.58
C PRO A 7 29.82 -32.97 54.51
N LEU A 8 29.78 -32.01 53.72
CA LEU A 8 28.47 -31.55 53.17
C LEU A 8 28.61 -31.20 51.68
N ARG A 9 28.74 -32.25 50.91
CA ARG A 9 28.53 -32.21 49.46
C ARG A 9 27.39 -33.15 49.15
N ILE A 10 26.14 -32.69 49.09
CA ILE A 10 24.98 -33.27 48.39
C ILE A 10 23.81 -32.32 48.67
N ALA A 11 23.58 -31.33 47.81
CA ALA A 11 22.33 -30.65 47.61
C ALA A 11 22.33 -29.60 46.49
N ALA A 12 23.28 -29.69 45.53
CA ALA A 12 23.34 -28.71 44.45
C ALA A 12 23.06 -29.30 43.04
N THR A 13 22.69 -30.58 42.95
CA THR A 13 22.52 -31.25 41.65
C THR A 13 21.10 -31.66 41.28
N ALA A 14 20.09 -31.30 42.07
CA ALA A 14 18.71 -31.64 41.76
C ALA A 14 17.80 -30.48 41.28
N LEU A 15 18.31 -29.24 41.13
CA LEU A 15 17.52 -28.11 40.67
C LEU A 15 17.80 -27.67 39.22
N ALA A 16 18.77 -28.32 38.56
CA ALA A 16 19.13 -27.98 37.16
C ALA A 16 18.40 -28.83 36.08
N ALA A 17 17.67 -29.87 36.49
CA ALA A 17 17.05 -30.80 35.53
C ALA A 17 15.59 -30.55 35.22
N THR A 18 14.90 -29.59 35.88
CA THR A 18 13.47 -29.33 35.69
C THR A 18 13.18 -28.09 34.83
N LEU A 19 14.18 -27.39 34.33
CA LEU A 19 14.00 -26.20 33.47
C LEU A 19 14.20 -26.49 31.96
N MET A 20 14.38 -27.73 31.56
CA MET A 20 14.61 -28.11 30.15
C MET A 20 13.39 -28.68 29.42
N ALA A 21 12.18 -28.57 29.96
CA ALA A 21 10.98 -29.10 29.32
C ALA A 21 9.98 -28.01 28.84
N PHE A 22 10.30 -26.74 29.01
CA PHE A 22 9.60 -25.67 28.29
C PHE A 22 10.40 -25.38 27.03
N GLY A 23 9.97 -25.96 25.91
CA GLY A 23 10.53 -25.69 24.59
C GLY A 23 10.59 -24.18 24.39
N LEU A 24 11.79 -23.66 24.10
CA LEU A 24 11.94 -22.26 23.71
C LEU A 24 10.99 -22.01 22.54
N PRO A 25 10.13 -21.00 22.61
CA PRO A 25 9.23 -20.68 21.50
C PRO A 25 10.08 -20.42 20.25
N THR A 26 9.66 -21.02 19.13
CA THR A 26 10.33 -20.82 17.84
C THR A 26 10.36 -19.33 17.49
N PRO A 27 11.33 -18.85 16.66
CA PRO A 27 11.39 -17.44 16.25
C PRO A 27 10.04 -16.88 15.69
N ALA A 28 9.26 -17.74 15.06
CA ALA A 28 7.90 -17.39 14.60
C ALA A 28 6.92 -17.13 15.76
N ALA A 29 7.04 -17.84 16.88
CA ALA A 29 6.20 -17.61 18.07
C ALA A 29 6.60 -16.32 18.82
N HIS A 30 7.88 -15.91 18.77
CA HIS A 30 8.33 -14.63 19.32
C HIS A 30 7.79 -13.43 18.53
N ALA A 31 7.69 -13.53 17.20
CA ALA A 31 7.14 -12.47 16.38
C ALA A 31 5.64 -12.20 16.65
N GLN A 32 4.89 -13.22 17.06
CA GLN A 32 3.47 -13.09 17.45
C GLN A 32 3.27 -12.55 18.87
N LEU A 33 4.26 -12.67 19.76
CA LEU A 33 4.15 -12.20 21.15
C LEU A 33 4.31 -10.68 21.30
N PHE A 34 4.84 -9.98 20.29
CA PHE A 34 5.19 -8.55 20.38
C PHE A 34 4.53 -7.68 19.30
N GLY A 35 3.47 -8.14 18.66
CA GLY A 35 2.81 -7.43 17.56
C GLY A 35 1.30 -7.25 17.75
N MET A 36 0.75 -6.25 17.06
CA MET A 36 -0.70 -6.06 16.95
C MET A 36 -1.34 -7.31 16.32
N SER A 37 -2.41 -7.82 16.94
CA SER A 37 -3.15 -8.97 16.43
C SER A 37 -3.97 -8.60 15.19
N GLU A 38 -4.33 -9.60 14.37
CA GLU A 38 -5.19 -9.40 13.21
C GLU A 38 -6.56 -8.82 13.59
N GLN A 39 -7.11 -9.23 14.74
CA GLN A 39 -8.36 -8.69 15.26
C GLN A 39 -8.25 -7.19 15.61
N GLN A 40 -7.13 -6.77 16.19
CA GLN A 40 -6.87 -5.36 16.47
C GLN A 40 -6.70 -4.55 15.16
N GLU A 41 -6.04 -5.12 14.14
CA GLU A 41 -5.97 -4.50 12.82
C GLU A 41 -7.36 -4.27 12.23
N ILE A 42 -8.23 -5.29 12.28
CA ILE A 42 -9.60 -5.20 11.78
C ILE A 42 -10.41 -4.15 12.55
N GLN A 43 -10.23 -4.04 13.87
CA GLN A 43 -10.89 -3.01 14.68
C GLN A 43 -10.43 -1.60 14.28
N ILE A 44 -9.13 -1.40 14.06
CA ILE A 44 -8.58 -0.11 13.57
C ILE A 44 -9.14 0.20 12.20
N GLY A 45 -9.17 -0.78 11.28
CA GLY A 45 -9.71 -0.58 9.95
C GLY A 45 -11.19 -0.17 9.95
N ARG A 46 -12.00 -0.77 10.81
CA ARG A 46 -13.41 -0.39 11.01
C ARG A 46 -13.57 1.03 11.56
N GLU A 47 -12.67 1.44 12.45
CA GLU A 47 -12.70 2.82 12.94
C GLU A 47 -12.32 3.81 11.84
N VAL A 48 -11.30 3.51 11.03
CA VAL A 48 -10.95 4.32 9.84
C VAL A 48 -12.13 4.38 8.87
N GLU A 49 -12.77 3.26 8.58
CA GLU A 49 -13.97 3.19 7.73
C GLU A 49 -15.09 4.10 8.25
N SER A 50 -15.36 4.06 9.57
CA SER A 50 -16.35 4.92 10.22
C SER A 50 -15.99 6.40 10.12
N GLN A 51 -14.71 6.76 10.30
CA GLN A 51 -14.24 8.14 10.19
C GLN A 51 -14.37 8.65 8.74
N VAL A 52 -13.94 7.86 7.75
CA VAL A 52 -14.06 8.21 6.33
C VAL A 52 -15.52 8.36 5.94
N ALA A 53 -16.41 7.48 6.40
CA ALA A 53 -17.84 7.58 6.16
C ALA A 53 -18.45 8.88 6.71
N LYS A 54 -18.01 9.32 7.89
CA LYS A 54 -18.47 10.56 8.53
C LYS A 54 -17.92 11.83 7.89
N THR A 55 -16.67 11.80 7.45
CA THR A 55 -15.96 12.99 6.95
C THR A 55 -16.23 13.23 5.47
N ASN A 56 -16.08 12.19 4.66
CA ASN A 56 -16.16 12.29 3.21
C ASN A 56 -17.46 11.68 2.64
N GLY A 57 -17.95 10.60 3.30
CA GLY A 57 -19.01 9.76 2.77
C GLY A 57 -18.54 8.81 1.68
N PHE A 58 -19.38 7.83 1.36
CA PHE A 58 -19.13 6.87 0.27
C PHE A 58 -20.04 7.15 -0.92
N VAL A 59 -19.53 6.85 -2.11
CA VAL A 59 -20.33 6.93 -3.34
C VAL A 59 -21.40 5.83 -3.30
N ASN A 60 -22.66 6.21 -3.47
CA ASN A 60 -23.77 5.27 -3.57
C ASN A 60 -23.95 4.81 -5.03
N ASP A 61 -23.00 3.98 -5.51
CA ASP A 61 -23.04 3.36 -6.84
C ASP A 61 -22.62 1.88 -6.68
N PRO A 62 -23.59 0.98 -6.54
CA PRO A 62 -23.31 -0.45 -6.32
C PRO A 62 -22.52 -1.10 -7.44
N GLU A 63 -22.72 -0.69 -8.70
CA GLU A 63 -22.01 -1.29 -9.84
C GLU A 63 -20.55 -0.87 -9.87
N LYS A 64 -20.25 0.41 -9.66
CA LYS A 64 -18.86 0.88 -9.54
C LYS A 64 -18.17 0.25 -8.34
N THR A 65 -18.85 0.18 -7.20
CA THR A 65 -18.28 -0.45 -5.99
C THR A 65 -18.01 -1.93 -6.23
N LYS A 66 -18.92 -2.65 -6.88
CA LYS A 66 -18.75 -4.05 -7.27
C LYS A 66 -17.56 -4.22 -8.23
N TYR A 67 -17.40 -3.32 -9.19
CA TYR A 67 -16.29 -3.33 -10.15
C TYR A 67 -14.94 -3.22 -9.42
N VAL A 68 -14.74 -2.18 -8.60
CA VAL A 68 -13.52 -1.99 -7.79
C VAL A 68 -13.27 -3.19 -6.88
N ARG A 69 -14.31 -3.66 -6.18
CA ARG A 69 -14.23 -4.82 -5.30
C ARG A 69 -13.83 -6.10 -6.03
N THR A 70 -14.32 -6.31 -7.26
CA THR A 70 -13.99 -7.52 -8.04
C THR A 70 -12.50 -7.56 -8.37
N ILE A 71 -11.93 -6.44 -8.81
CA ILE A 71 -10.49 -6.31 -9.06
C ILE A 71 -9.71 -6.54 -7.77
N GLY A 72 -10.07 -5.81 -6.72
CA GLY A 72 -9.37 -5.88 -5.44
C GLY A 72 -9.38 -7.26 -4.81
N LEU A 73 -10.50 -8.00 -4.85
CA LEU A 73 -10.58 -9.36 -4.34
C LEU A 73 -9.71 -10.36 -5.14
N ARG A 74 -9.52 -10.15 -6.45
CA ARG A 74 -8.59 -10.96 -7.24
C ARG A 74 -7.15 -10.73 -6.83
N LEU A 75 -6.77 -9.48 -6.52
CA LEU A 75 -5.44 -9.12 -6.01
C LEU A 75 -5.23 -9.67 -4.59
N ALA A 76 -6.22 -9.52 -3.72
CA ALA A 76 -6.18 -10.05 -2.36
C ALA A 76 -5.93 -11.56 -2.33
N ARG A 77 -6.52 -12.32 -3.25
CA ARG A 77 -6.34 -13.79 -3.35
C ARG A 77 -4.91 -14.22 -3.66
N VAL A 78 -4.12 -13.38 -4.30
CA VAL A 78 -2.73 -13.67 -4.68
C VAL A 78 -1.71 -13.02 -3.75
N SER A 79 -2.18 -12.27 -2.74
CA SER A 79 -1.38 -11.67 -1.68
C SER A 79 -1.07 -12.66 -0.56
N GLU A 80 -0.22 -12.26 0.37
CA GLU A 80 0.19 -13.06 1.54
C GLU A 80 -0.91 -13.21 2.60
N ARG A 81 -2.00 -12.40 2.50
CA ARG A 81 -3.11 -12.43 3.48
C ARG A 81 -4.49 -12.52 2.82
N PRO A 82 -4.77 -13.59 2.04
CA PRO A 82 -6.02 -13.71 1.27
C PRO A 82 -7.28 -13.88 2.13
N THR A 83 -7.13 -14.25 3.40
CA THR A 83 -8.23 -14.57 4.33
C THR A 83 -8.75 -13.37 5.12
N LEU A 84 -8.11 -12.19 5.02
CA LEU A 84 -8.62 -10.98 5.65
C LEU A 84 -10.03 -10.64 5.14
N PRO A 85 -10.86 -9.95 5.95
CA PRO A 85 -12.19 -9.49 5.54
C PRO A 85 -12.09 -8.27 4.60
N TRP A 86 -11.52 -8.46 3.41
CA TRP A 86 -11.27 -7.41 2.44
C TRP A 86 -12.53 -6.65 2.07
N THR A 87 -12.48 -5.32 2.26
CA THR A 87 -13.55 -4.38 1.88
C THR A 87 -12.99 -3.29 0.96
N TYR A 88 -13.86 -2.79 0.06
CA TYR A 88 -13.48 -1.80 -0.94
C TYR A 88 -14.58 -0.73 -0.99
N HIS A 89 -14.19 0.53 -0.77
CA HIS A 89 -15.10 1.67 -0.77
C HIS A 89 -14.67 2.71 -1.79
N ILE A 90 -15.65 3.35 -2.42
CA ILE A 90 -15.42 4.54 -3.24
C ILE A 90 -15.78 5.75 -2.38
N VAL A 91 -14.76 6.55 -2.05
CA VAL A 91 -14.89 7.74 -1.20
C VAL A 91 -15.41 8.92 -2.03
N GLN A 92 -16.31 9.74 -1.46
CA GLN A 92 -16.88 10.93 -2.10
C GLN A 92 -15.89 12.10 -2.11
N ASP A 93 -14.71 11.87 -2.68
CA ASP A 93 -13.62 12.82 -2.80
C ASP A 93 -13.21 12.93 -4.28
N SER A 94 -13.07 14.14 -4.79
CA SER A 94 -12.68 14.41 -6.18
C SER A 94 -11.17 14.43 -6.42
N SER A 95 -10.34 14.31 -5.37
CA SER A 95 -8.90 14.15 -5.53
C SER A 95 -8.57 12.82 -6.23
N VAL A 96 -7.41 12.72 -6.86
CA VAL A 96 -6.89 11.47 -7.44
C VAL A 96 -6.12 10.75 -6.35
N ASN A 97 -6.75 9.80 -5.66
CA ASN A 97 -6.12 9.09 -4.54
C ASN A 97 -6.70 7.69 -4.31
N ALA A 98 -5.91 6.82 -3.68
CA ALA A 98 -6.33 5.60 -3.01
C ALA A 98 -5.55 5.50 -1.70
N PHE A 99 -6.08 4.79 -0.73
CA PHE A 99 -5.38 4.52 0.53
C PHE A 99 -5.91 3.26 1.19
N ALA A 100 -5.10 2.68 2.05
CA ALA A 100 -5.38 1.45 2.77
C ALA A 100 -5.41 1.68 4.28
N ALA A 101 -6.25 0.91 4.97
CA ALA A 101 -6.23 0.81 6.42
C ALA A 101 -6.02 -0.65 6.86
N PRO A 102 -5.46 -0.90 8.06
CA PRO A 102 -5.22 -2.25 8.57
C PRO A 102 -6.43 -3.16 8.49
N GLY A 103 -6.22 -4.47 8.41
CA GLY A 103 -7.29 -5.45 8.49
C GLY A 103 -8.12 -5.66 7.22
N GLY A 104 -7.69 -5.15 6.06
CA GLY A 104 -8.32 -5.43 4.77
C GLY A 104 -9.18 -4.31 4.20
N PHE A 105 -9.06 -3.07 4.66
CA PHE A 105 -9.89 -1.95 4.22
C PHE A 105 -9.17 -1.10 3.17
N VAL A 106 -9.73 -1.02 1.96
CA VAL A 106 -9.19 -0.26 0.83
C VAL A 106 -10.20 0.80 0.39
N PHE A 107 -9.70 2.01 0.19
CA PHE A 107 -10.48 3.18 -0.18
C PHE A 107 -9.95 3.76 -1.49
N VAL A 108 -10.85 3.99 -2.43
CA VAL A 108 -10.58 4.61 -3.74
C VAL A 108 -11.39 5.89 -3.82
N THR A 109 -10.78 7.01 -4.13
CA THR A 109 -11.53 8.25 -4.32
C THR A 109 -12.31 8.22 -5.65
N LYS A 110 -13.45 8.91 -5.70
CA LYS A 110 -14.20 9.02 -6.95
C LYS A 110 -13.41 9.72 -8.06
N GLY A 111 -12.42 10.56 -7.70
CA GLY A 111 -11.56 11.24 -8.65
C GLY A 111 -10.51 10.34 -9.30
N LEU A 112 -10.13 9.22 -8.65
CA LEU A 112 -9.20 8.25 -9.24
C LEU A 112 -9.82 7.49 -10.41
N LEU A 113 -11.09 7.13 -10.34
CA LEU A 113 -11.74 6.28 -11.34
C LEU A 113 -11.67 6.85 -12.78
N PRO A 114 -12.00 8.14 -13.04
CA PRO A 114 -11.82 8.72 -14.37
C PRO A 114 -10.34 9.01 -14.70
N PHE A 115 -9.45 9.03 -13.72
CA PHE A 115 -8.03 9.29 -13.94
C PHE A 115 -7.32 8.05 -14.50
N VAL A 116 -7.59 6.85 -14.00
CA VAL A 116 -7.06 5.60 -14.55
C VAL A 116 -7.62 5.36 -15.96
N LYS A 117 -6.80 4.85 -16.87
CA LYS A 117 -7.14 4.69 -18.29
C LYS A 117 -7.37 3.24 -18.69
N SER A 118 -7.12 2.31 -17.79
CA SER A 118 -7.41 0.89 -18.00
C SER A 118 -7.66 0.18 -16.67
N GLU A 119 -8.25 -1.01 -16.75
CA GLU A 119 -8.38 -1.91 -15.60
C GLU A 119 -7.01 -2.34 -15.06
N ASP A 120 -6.00 -2.47 -15.93
CA ASP A 120 -4.64 -2.81 -15.53
C ASP A 120 -4.01 -1.73 -14.62
N GLU A 121 -4.27 -0.44 -14.92
CA GLU A 121 -3.82 0.66 -14.07
C GLU A 121 -4.52 0.63 -12.71
N LEU A 122 -5.84 0.42 -12.70
CA LEU A 122 -6.58 0.29 -11.44
C LEU A 122 -6.11 -0.93 -10.64
N ALA A 123 -5.81 -2.04 -11.32
CA ALA A 123 -5.27 -3.24 -10.69
C ALA A 123 -3.90 -2.98 -10.06
N PHE A 124 -3.02 -2.23 -10.74
CA PHE A 124 -1.74 -1.83 -10.14
C PHE A 124 -1.94 -0.99 -8.87
N VAL A 125 -2.79 0.05 -8.92
CA VAL A 125 -3.07 0.89 -7.76
C VAL A 125 -3.65 0.07 -6.60
N LEU A 126 -4.66 -0.76 -6.87
CA LEU A 126 -5.24 -1.63 -5.84
C LEU A 126 -4.24 -2.69 -5.33
N GLY A 127 -3.32 -3.16 -6.18
CA GLY A 127 -2.23 -4.06 -5.80
C GLY A 127 -1.23 -3.40 -4.85
N HIS A 128 -0.89 -2.13 -5.11
CA HIS A 128 -0.08 -1.30 -4.22
C HIS A 128 -0.73 -1.15 -2.84
N GLU A 129 -2.02 -0.79 -2.79
CA GLU A 129 -2.77 -0.69 -1.53
C GLU A 129 -2.91 -2.05 -0.82
N THR A 130 -3.13 -3.13 -1.59
CA THR A 130 -3.14 -4.51 -1.07
C THR A 130 -1.82 -4.85 -0.39
N THR A 131 -0.69 -4.41 -0.95
CA THR A 131 0.64 -4.64 -0.35
C THR A 131 0.77 -3.93 1.00
N HIS A 132 0.33 -2.68 1.12
CA HIS A 132 0.38 -1.97 2.40
C HIS A 132 -0.35 -2.72 3.51
N ILE A 133 -1.45 -3.39 3.19
CA ILE A 133 -2.19 -4.22 4.15
C ILE A 133 -1.51 -5.58 4.37
N ALA A 134 -1.16 -6.28 3.30
CA ALA A 134 -0.59 -7.62 3.38
C ALA A 134 0.76 -7.63 4.12
N HIS A 135 1.57 -6.60 3.92
CA HIS A 135 2.88 -6.40 4.55
C HIS A 135 2.82 -5.54 5.82
N ARG A 136 1.60 -5.21 6.29
CA ARG A 136 1.36 -4.56 7.58
C ARG A 136 2.03 -3.19 7.75
N HIS A 137 2.24 -2.43 6.67
CA HIS A 137 2.97 -1.16 6.70
C HIS A 137 2.34 -0.13 7.64
N ALA A 138 0.99 -0.06 7.68
CA ALA A 138 0.28 0.81 8.60
C ALA A 138 0.43 0.38 10.06
N VAL A 139 0.56 -0.92 10.31
CA VAL A 139 0.82 -1.47 11.67
C VAL A 139 2.22 -1.07 12.13
N ASP A 140 3.23 -1.24 11.28
CA ASP A 140 4.61 -0.81 11.57
C ASP A 140 4.67 0.69 11.89
N LEU A 141 3.93 1.51 11.12
CA LEU A 141 3.85 2.94 11.34
C LEU A 141 3.16 3.26 12.68
N ALA A 142 2.00 2.66 12.94
CA ALA A 142 1.28 2.85 14.19
C ALA A 142 2.13 2.45 15.41
N GLN A 143 2.88 1.36 15.31
CA GLN A 143 3.78 0.91 16.37
C GLN A 143 4.89 1.92 16.65
N ARG A 144 5.50 2.49 15.62
CA ARG A 144 6.54 3.53 15.78
C ARG A 144 5.99 4.79 16.42
N GLU A 145 4.85 5.28 15.95
CA GLU A 145 4.18 6.45 16.50
C GLU A 145 3.77 6.25 17.98
N MET A 146 3.26 5.08 18.30
CA MET A 146 2.93 4.72 19.68
C MET A 146 4.18 4.65 20.57
N GLN A 147 5.30 4.13 20.08
CA GLN A 147 6.57 4.11 20.81
C GLN A 147 7.06 5.53 21.13
N LEU A 148 6.86 6.47 20.23
CA LEU A 148 7.29 7.85 20.40
C LEU A 148 6.38 8.64 21.36
N GLN A 149 5.07 8.37 21.35
CA GLN A 149 4.10 9.19 22.08
C GLN A 149 3.69 8.66 23.47
N LEU A 150 3.71 7.35 23.68
CA LEU A 150 2.99 6.74 24.81
C LEU A 150 3.88 6.04 25.85
N GLY A 151 5.18 5.95 25.63
CA GLY A 151 6.09 5.23 26.52
C GLY A 151 5.82 3.71 26.62
N ALA A 152 6.83 2.96 27.09
CA ALA A 152 6.85 1.49 27.04
C ALA A 152 5.67 0.80 27.78
N ALA A 153 5.15 1.39 28.86
CA ALA A 153 4.12 0.74 29.69
C ALA A 153 2.76 0.60 28.98
N LEU A 154 2.36 1.59 28.18
CA LEU A 154 1.10 1.52 27.44
C LEU A 154 1.22 0.60 26.21
N ILE A 155 2.38 0.58 25.57
CA ILE A 155 2.70 -0.34 24.48
C ILE A 155 2.57 -1.78 24.97
N ILE A 156 3.18 -2.11 26.11
CA ILE A 156 3.09 -3.44 26.72
C ILE A 156 1.63 -3.83 26.94
N ARG A 157 0.78 -2.95 27.45
CA ARG A 157 -0.64 -3.25 27.69
C ARG A 157 -1.42 -3.52 26.40
N ILE A 158 -1.14 -2.80 25.32
CA ILE A 158 -1.82 -2.97 24.02
C ILE A 158 -1.36 -4.26 23.32
N PHE A 159 -0.04 -4.53 23.36
CA PHE A 159 0.53 -5.70 22.67
C PHE A 159 0.43 -7.01 23.45
N PHE A 160 0.27 -6.97 24.78
CA PHE A 160 0.17 -8.17 25.62
C PHE A 160 -1.27 -8.55 26.03
N GLY A 161 -2.28 -8.07 25.33
CA GLY A 161 -3.66 -8.57 25.47
C GLY A 161 -4.66 -7.62 26.10
N GLY A 162 -4.37 -6.32 26.10
CA GLY A 162 -5.39 -5.30 26.41
C GLY A 162 -6.24 -4.97 25.18
N ASP A 163 -7.57 -4.98 25.31
CA ASP A 163 -8.43 -4.43 24.26
C ASP A 163 -8.15 -2.93 24.07
N LEU A 164 -8.12 -2.50 22.80
CA LEU A 164 -8.03 -1.08 22.47
C LEU A 164 -9.35 -0.40 22.85
N THR A 165 -9.27 0.69 23.61
CA THR A 165 -10.45 1.51 23.89
C THR A 165 -10.89 2.24 22.62
N ALA A 166 -12.15 2.64 22.54
CA ALA A 166 -12.68 3.42 21.41
C ALA A 166 -11.87 4.72 21.19
N TYR A 167 -11.39 5.35 22.24
CA TYR A 167 -10.52 6.52 22.15
C TYR A 167 -9.17 6.19 21.49
N GLN A 168 -8.51 5.11 21.88
CA GLN A 168 -7.23 4.68 21.31
C GLN A 168 -7.39 4.29 19.83
N LEU A 169 -8.46 3.57 19.50
CA LEU A 169 -8.79 3.23 18.11
C LEU A 169 -8.97 4.49 17.25
N SER A 170 -9.69 5.48 17.76
CA SER A 170 -9.91 6.76 17.07
C SER A 170 -8.62 7.53 16.87
N GLN A 171 -7.72 7.59 17.86
CA GLN A 171 -6.42 8.24 17.74
C GLN A 171 -5.53 7.55 16.69
N ILE A 172 -5.44 6.22 16.72
CA ILE A 172 -4.66 5.44 15.77
C ILE A 172 -5.26 5.61 14.36
N GLY A 173 -6.57 5.48 14.22
CA GLY A 173 -7.27 5.66 12.94
C GLY A 173 -6.99 7.04 12.33
N SER A 174 -7.10 8.10 13.14
CA SER A 174 -6.82 9.48 12.69
C SER A 174 -5.36 9.67 12.29
N ALA A 175 -4.42 9.07 13.02
CA ALA A 175 -2.99 9.16 12.69
C ALA A 175 -2.63 8.43 11.38
N LEU A 176 -3.36 7.37 11.03
CA LEU A 176 -3.16 6.61 9.80
C LEU A 176 -3.75 7.31 8.57
N LEU A 177 -4.82 8.10 8.76
CA LEU A 177 -5.40 8.89 7.67
C LEU A 177 -4.43 9.98 7.23
N GLY A 178 -3.91 9.88 6.00
CA GLY A 178 -2.94 10.83 5.44
C GLY A 178 -1.49 10.63 5.91
N ALA A 179 -1.19 9.56 6.64
CA ALA A 179 0.17 9.18 6.98
C ALA A 179 1.00 8.88 5.72
N LYS A 180 2.29 9.22 5.77
CA LYS A 180 3.22 8.92 4.67
C LYS A 180 4.09 7.73 5.06
N TYR A 181 4.23 6.80 4.14
CA TYR A 181 5.14 5.67 4.30
C TYR A 181 6.59 6.07 3.99
N SER A 182 7.55 5.30 4.50
CA SER A 182 8.95 5.47 4.12
C SER A 182 9.16 5.07 2.65
N ARG A 183 10.22 5.58 2.03
CA ARG A 183 10.58 5.22 0.65
C ARG A 183 10.69 3.71 0.45
N ASP A 184 11.28 2.99 1.39
CA ASP A 184 11.43 1.54 1.30
C ASP A 184 10.07 0.82 1.26
N LYS A 185 9.09 1.30 2.05
CA LYS A 185 7.73 0.76 2.04
C LYS A 185 6.97 1.07 0.74
N GLU A 186 7.25 2.22 0.14
CA GLU A 186 6.72 2.57 -1.17
C GLU A 186 7.32 1.70 -2.30
N TYR A 187 8.65 1.46 -2.28
CA TYR A 187 9.28 0.52 -3.22
C TYR A 187 8.75 -0.90 -3.06
N GLU A 188 8.56 -1.35 -1.83
CA GLU A 188 7.97 -2.65 -1.54
C GLU A 188 6.53 -2.75 -2.06
N ALA A 189 5.72 -1.69 -1.88
CA ALA A 189 4.34 -1.64 -2.37
C ALA A 189 4.27 -1.60 -3.91
N ASP A 190 5.19 -0.91 -4.57
CA ASP A 190 5.30 -0.91 -6.04
C ASP A 190 5.67 -2.29 -6.57
N HIS A 191 6.69 -2.90 -5.98
CA HIS A 191 7.16 -4.24 -6.36
C HIS A 191 6.05 -5.28 -6.28
N TYR A 192 5.39 -5.39 -5.12
CA TYR A 192 4.32 -6.37 -4.96
C TYR A 192 3.05 -5.97 -5.71
N GLY A 193 2.77 -4.68 -5.89
CA GLY A 193 1.70 -4.21 -6.75
C GLY A 193 1.83 -4.71 -8.19
N VAL A 194 3.04 -4.64 -8.75
CA VAL A 194 3.39 -5.22 -10.07
C VAL A 194 3.23 -6.74 -10.07
N ILE A 195 3.74 -7.42 -9.04
CA ILE A 195 3.65 -8.89 -8.91
C ILE A 195 2.20 -9.35 -8.79
N TYR A 196 1.38 -8.71 -7.94
CA TYR A 196 -0.02 -9.09 -7.74
C TYR A 196 -0.84 -8.83 -9.01
N ALA A 197 -0.65 -7.69 -9.68
CA ALA A 197 -1.31 -7.42 -10.96
C ALA A 197 -1.00 -8.52 -11.97
N LYS A 198 0.28 -8.88 -12.14
CA LYS A 198 0.72 -9.97 -13.03
C LYS A 198 0.12 -11.33 -12.64
N LYS A 199 0.21 -11.72 -11.35
CA LYS A 199 -0.33 -13.00 -10.85
C LYS A 199 -1.84 -13.11 -11.03
N ALA A 200 -2.54 -11.99 -10.90
CA ALA A 200 -3.98 -11.91 -11.08
C ALA A 200 -4.43 -11.73 -12.55
N GLY A 201 -3.48 -11.68 -13.51
CA GLY A 201 -3.75 -11.71 -14.95
C GLY A 201 -3.88 -10.35 -15.62
N TRP A 202 -3.45 -9.27 -14.98
CA TRP A 202 -3.37 -7.93 -15.57
C TRP A 202 -1.97 -7.62 -16.10
N ASP A 203 -1.89 -6.66 -17.03
CA ASP A 203 -0.62 -6.19 -17.60
C ASP A 203 0.11 -5.25 -16.59
N PRO A 204 1.21 -5.70 -15.97
CA PRO A 204 1.91 -4.89 -14.98
C PRO A 204 2.62 -3.66 -15.56
N ARG A 205 2.76 -3.56 -16.90
CA ARG A 205 3.34 -2.37 -17.58
C ARG A 205 2.49 -1.12 -17.36
N ALA A 206 1.21 -1.29 -17.05
CA ALA A 206 0.29 -0.20 -16.74
C ALA A 206 0.75 0.64 -15.55
N ALA A 207 1.54 0.09 -14.62
CA ALA A 207 2.16 0.81 -13.51
C ALA A 207 2.96 2.02 -13.97
N VAL A 208 3.78 1.86 -15.03
CA VAL A 208 4.60 2.95 -15.56
C VAL A 208 3.74 4.05 -16.16
N ALA A 209 2.75 3.69 -16.99
CA ALA A 209 1.84 4.66 -17.62
C ALA A 209 1.05 5.46 -16.56
N PHE A 210 0.59 4.77 -15.51
CA PHE A 210 -0.09 5.42 -14.37
C PHE A 210 0.82 6.43 -13.67
N PHE A 211 2.04 6.04 -13.29
CA PHE A 211 2.99 6.92 -12.61
C PHE A 211 3.40 8.14 -13.45
N GLU A 212 3.67 7.96 -14.73
CA GLU A 212 4.03 9.06 -15.63
C GLU A 212 2.90 10.08 -15.73
N ARG A 213 1.66 9.62 -15.85
CA ARG A 213 0.50 10.51 -15.87
C ARG A 213 0.27 11.20 -14.54
N LEU A 214 0.45 10.48 -13.42
CA LEU A 214 0.32 11.05 -12.07
C LEU A 214 1.35 12.17 -11.85
N ARG A 215 2.60 11.95 -12.26
CA ARG A 215 3.66 12.97 -12.20
C ARG A 215 3.32 14.22 -13.04
N THR A 216 2.75 14.02 -14.22
CA THR A 216 2.30 15.13 -15.06
C THR A 216 1.18 15.95 -14.41
N LEU A 217 0.30 15.28 -13.66
CA LEU A 217 -0.76 15.94 -12.89
C LEU A 217 -0.20 16.80 -11.76
N GLU A 218 0.81 16.30 -11.03
CA GLU A 218 1.42 17.02 -9.91
C GLU A 218 2.17 18.28 -10.34
N GLN A 219 2.65 18.33 -11.59
CA GLN A 219 3.33 19.52 -12.15
C GLN A 219 2.37 20.65 -12.52
N LYS A 220 1.05 20.44 -12.50
CA LYS A 220 0.08 21.49 -12.84
C LYS A 220 -0.08 22.47 -11.68
N PRO A 221 -0.06 23.80 -11.95
CA PRO A 221 -0.32 24.82 -10.92
C PRO A 221 -1.69 24.58 -10.24
N GLY A 222 -1.73 24.63 -8.92
CA GLY A 222 -2.96 24.46 -8.11
C GLY A 222 -3.34 23.02 -7.80
N VAL A 223 -2.65 22.03 -8.33
CA VAL A 223 -2.88 20.59 -8.03
C VAL A 223 -1.83 20.03 -7.06
N ILE A 224 -0.84 20.86 -6.70
CA ILE A 224 0.29 20.47 -5.86
C ILE A 224 -0.20 19.90 -4.52
N GLY A 225 0.12 18.66 -4.23
CA GLY A 225 0.00 18.03 -2.92
C GLY A 225 -1.32 17.29 -2.63
N THR A 226 -2.22 17.14 -3.59
CA THR A 226 -3.50 16.43 -3.38
C THR A 226 -3.58 15.06 -4.06
N ALA A 227 -2.87 14.87 -5.18
CA ALA A 227 -2.85 13.60 -5.87
C ALA A 227 -1.82 12.67 -5.23
N PHE A 228 -2.27 11.53 -4.70
CA PHE A 228 -1.39 10.56 -4.04
C PHE A 228 -0.43 11.19 -3.01
N ALA A 229 -0.93 12.14 -2.19
CA ALA A 229 -0.13 12.87 -1.21
C ALA A 229 0.57 11.98 -0.19
N SER A 230 -0.01 10.80 0.09
CA SER A 230 0.59 9.75 0.93
C SER A 230 1.65 8.91 0.19
N HIS A 231 1.58 8.84 -1.16
CA HIS A 231 2.38 7.96 -2.03
C HIS A 231 2.97 8.72 -3.24
N PRO A 232 3.82 9.75 -3.06
CA PRO A 232 4.27 10.59 -4.18
C PRO A 232 5.04 9.78 -5.23
N PRO A 233 4.70 9.94 -6.53
CA PRO A 233 5.39 9.26 -7.63
C PRO A 233 6.75 9.92 -7.89
N THR A 234 7.79 9.43 -7.28
CA THR A 234 9.15 9.93 -7.53
C THR A 234 9.74 9.33 -8.81
N LEU A 235 10.67 10.04 -9.45
CA LEU A 235 11.39 9.51 -10.61
C LEU A 235 12.11 8.20 -10.30
N ASP A 236 12.63 8.07 -9.08
CA ASP A 236 13.31 6.86 -8.64
C ASP A 236 12.36 5.66 -8.56
N ARG A 237 11.12 5.85 -8.08
CA ARG A 237 10.09 4.80 -8.06
C ARG A 237 9.73 4.36 -9.48
N ILE A 238 9.49 5.32 -10.38
CA ILE A 238 9.19 5.03 -11.79
C ILE A 238 10.35 4.26 -12.43
N LYS A 239 11.59 4.66 -12.17
CA LYS A 239 12.78 3.96 -12.67
C LYS A 239 12.85 2.55 -12.12
N ALA A 240 12.66 2.34 -10.82
CA ALA A 240 12.70 1.03 -10.20
C ALA A 240 11.66 0.07 -10.79
N VAL A 241 10.41 0.51 -10.96
CA VAL A 241 9.34 -0.29 -11.59
C VAL A 241 9.68 -0.62 -13.05
N ARG A 242 10.23 0.32 -13.81
CA ARG A 242 10.68 0.04 -15.19
C ARG A 242 11.77 -1.01 -15.25
N ASP A 243 12.78 -0.88 -14.39
CA ASP A 243 13.91 -1.81 -14.36
C ASP A 243 13.44 -3.21 -13.95
N GLU A 244 12.53 -3.32 -13.00
CA GLU A 244 11.89 -4.57 -12.60
C GLU A 244 11.11 -5.21 -13.75
N LEU A 245 10.26 -4.45 -14.42
CA LEU A 245 9.50 -4.96 -15.57
C LEU A 245 10.41 -5.48 -16.70
N ARG A 246 11.56 -4.81 -16.94
CA ARG A 246 12.55 -5.31 -17.91
C ARG A 246 13.19 -6.62 -17.44
N GLN A 247 13.52 -6.74 -16.16
CA GLN A 247 14.04 -8.00 -15.59
C GLN A 247 13.01 -9.13 -15.71
N MET A 248 11.72 -8.81 -15.64
CA MET A 248 10.63 -9.75 -15.89
C MET A 248 10.42 -10.08 -17.39
N GLY A 249 11.20 -9.47 -18.30
CA GLY A 249 11.12 -9.69 -19.75
C GLY A 249 10.13 -8.79 -20.49
N TYR A 250 9.54 -7.79 -19.84
CA TYR A 250 8.63 -6.85 -20.51
C TYR A 250 9.40 -5.78 -21.28
N GLN A 251 8.89 -5.45 -22.47
CA GLN A 251 9.34 -4.28 -23.21
C GLN A 251 8.69 -3.03 -22.62
N VAL A 252 9.47 -2.20 -21.98
CA VAL A 252 9.03 -0.91 -21.44
C VAL A 252 9.89 0.17 -22.08
N ALA A 253 9.26 1.13 -22.76
CA ALA A 253 9.95 2.19 -23.46
C ALA A 253 10.86 2.98 -22.49
N LEU A 254 12.06 3.29 -22.96
CA LEU A 254 12.87 4.34 -22.35
C LEU A 254 12.20 5.65 -22.73
N GLN A 255 11.57 6.35 -21.78
CA GLN A 255 11.45 7.78 -22.01
C GLN A 255 12.85 8.35 -21.86
N PRO A 256 13.34 9.13 -22.86
CA PRO A 256 14.51 9.95 -22.63
C PRO A 256 14.20 10.82 -21.41
N ASP A 257 15.19 11.01 -20.53
CA ASP A 257 15.10 11.99 -19.45
C ASP A 257 14.51 13.27 -20.05
N VAL A 258 13.28 13.60 -19.65
CA VAL A 258 12.63 14.81 -20.13
C VAL A 258 13.43 15.93 -19.49
N ALA A 259 14.36 16.48 -20.27
CA ALA A 259 15.00 17.73 -19.93
C ALA A 259 13.89 18.74 -19.57
N PRO A 260 14.08 19.58 -18.55
CA PRO A 260 13.09 20.59 -18.20
C PRO A 260 12.71 21.35 -19.48
N PRO A 261 11.42 21.69 -19.66
CA PRO A 261 10.96 22.38 -20.87
C PRO A 261 11.85 23.61 -21.10
N GLN A 262 12.56 23.62 -22.22
CA GLN A 262 13.28 24.80 -22.62
C GLN A 262 12.23 25.88 -22.84
N PRO A 263 12.50 27.13 -22.43
CA PRO A 263 11.61 28.26 -22.72
C PRO A 263 11.42 28.32 -24.24
N GLU A 264 10.18 28.35 -24.68
CA GLU A 264 9.84 28.45 -26.10
C GLU A 264 10.56 29.66 -26.69
N PRO A 265 11.25 29.53 -27.83
CA PRO A 265 11.79 30.64 -28.52
C PRO A 265 10.65 31.58 -28.94
N PRO A 266 10.86 32.92 -28.94
CA PRO A 266 9.82 33.87 -29.28
C PRO A 266 9.28 33.56 -30.69
N SER A 267 7.95 33.47 -30.79
CA SER A 267 7.21 33.16 -32.01
C SER A 267 7.54 34.19 -33.09
N GLY A 268 8.36 33.78 -34.05
CA GLY A 268 8.53 34.48 -35.31
C GLY A 268 7.31 34.24 -36.25
N PRO A 269 7.10 35.10 -37.27
CA PRO A 269 5.90 35.09 -38.09
C PRO A 269 5.76 33.77 -38.89
N ALA A 270 4.53 33.27 -38.94
CA ALA A 270 4.09 32.04 -39.53
C ALA A 270 4.58 31.83 -40.98
N SER A 271 5.30 30.72 -41.21
CA SER A 271 5.54 30.20 -42.56
C SER A 271 4.44 29.19 -42.92
N SER A 272 4.04 29.25 -44.19
CA SER A 272 2.96 28.53 -44.83
C SER A 272 3.05 27.01 -44.71
N PRO A 273 1.93 26.26 -44.70
CA PRO A 273 1.92 24.81 -44.45
C PRO A 273 2.43 24.02 -45.63
N GLU A 274 3.30 23.06 -45.33
CA GLU A 274 3.78 22.00 -46.22
C GLU A 274 2.74 20.85 -46.30
N PRO A 275 2.56 20.16 -47.43
CA PRO A 275 1.52 19.16 -47.61
C PRO A 275 1.78 17.89 -46.81
N ALA A 276 0.73 17.40 -46.16
CA ALA A 276 0.74 16.27 -45.22
C ALA A 276 1.13 14.93 -45.89
N SER A 277 2.02 14.21 -45.24
CA SER A 277 2.35 12.81 -45.55
C SER A 277 1.21 11.86 -45.13
N PRO A 278 0.99 10.73 -45.83
CA PRO A 278 -0.10 9.81 -45.49
C PRO A 278 0.11 9.10 -44.15
N PRO A 279 -0.99 8.80 -43.42
CA PRO A 279 -0.92 8.21 -42.11
C PRO A 279 -0.43 6.75 -42.14
N PRO A 280 0.27 6.30 -41.07
CA PRO A 280 0.67 4.90 -40.92
C PRO A 280 -0.53 3.98 -40.66
N PRO A 281 -0.41 2.66 -40.91
CA PRO A 281 -1.50 1.71 -40.73
C PRO A 281 -1.94 1.59 -39.29
N GLN A 282 -3.25 1.56 -39.07
CA GLN A 282 -3.88 1.45 -37.77
C GLN A 282 -3.59 0.10 -37.10
N PRO A 283 -3.26 0.06 -35.80
CA PRO A 283 -3.20 -1.20 -35.04
C PRO A 283 -4.61 -1.78 -34.81
N ALA A 284 -4.68 -3.10 -34.69
CA ALA A 284 -5.90 -3.86 -34.47
C ALA A 284 -6.74 -3.34 -33.27
N PRO A 285 -8.07 -3.47 -33.32
CA PRO A 285 -8.96 -2.94 -32.29
C PRO A 285 -8.69 -3.61 -30.94
N ARG A 286 -8.48 -2.77 -29.92
CA ARG A 286 -8.42 -3.19 -28.51
C ARG A 286 -9.83 -3.58 -28.03
N PRO A 287 -9.94 -4.50 -27.07
CA PRO A 287 -11.23 -4.75 -26.41
C PRO A 287 -11.76 -3.44 -25.82
N ALA A 288 -13.09 -3.28 -25.89
CA ALA A 288 -13.81 -2.08 -25.50
C ALA A 288 -13.41 -1.61 -24.10
N ALA A 289 -13.19 -0.29 -23.94
CA ALA A 289 -12.94 0.35 -22.66
C ALA A 289 -14.09 0.00 -21.69
N SER A 290 -13.73 -0.24 -20.42
CA SER A 290 -14.71 -0.50 -19.36
C SER A 290 -15.71 0.66 -19.28
N PRO A 291 -17.03 0.42 -19.28
CA PRO A 291 -18.05 1.49 -19.23
C PRO A 291 -18.00 2.32 -17.96
N TYR A 292 -17.15 1.98 -17.01
CA TYR A 292 -17.03 2.64 -15.70
C TYR A 292 -15.89 3.67 -15.60
N LEU A 293 -15.05 3.79 -16.64
CA LEU A 293 -13.91 4.72 -16.65
C LEU A 293 -14.22 6.06 -17.31
N ASP A 294 -15.32 6.18 -18.08
CA ASP A 294 -15.69 7.38 -18.86
C ASP A 294 -16.85 8.20 -18.28
N ARG A 295 -17.26 7.97 -17.01
CA ARG A 295 -18.38 8.74 -16.40
C ARG A 295 -18.06 9.22 -15.01
#